data_604ac49afee3ed7674e5a30dcb9c9b44
#
_entry.id   604ac49afee3ed7674e5a30dcb9c9b44
#
_cell.length_a   1.000
_cell.length_b   1.000
_cell.length_c   1.000
_cell.angle_alpha   90.00
_cell.angle_beta   90.00
_cell.angle_gamma   90.00
#
_symmetry.space_group_name_H-M   'P 1'
#
loop_
_entity.id
_entity.type
_entity.pdbx_description
1 polymer ?
#
loop_
_entity_poly.entity_id
_entity_poly.type
_entity_poly.pdbx_seq_one_letter_code
_entity_poly.pdbx_strand_id
1 'polypeptide(L)'
;MAAQIHLTDPITSAEYTLEFDRDSVKYAESLGFDLSKVETTVATDIICMFRAAFHKHHPRLDMATIDGIWDRIPDKKTIMEALIEMFNEPYRVLFSEPEGDSKNVVSFKVVK
;
A
#
# COMPACT_ATOMS: atom_id res chain seq x y z
N MET A 1 -8.26 1.23 12.52
CA MET A 1 -8.19 -0.20 12.17
C MET A 1 -7.73 -0.34 10.72
N ALA A 2 -6.71 -1.12 10.48
CA ALA A 2 -6.19 -1.27 9.13
C ALA A 2 -7.16 -2.10 8.28
N ALA A 3 -7.45 -1.61 7.07
CA ALA A 3 -8.26 -2.35 6.12
C ALA A 3 -7.40 -3.43 5.46
N GLN A 4 -8.03 -4.51 5.08
CA GLN A 4 -7.38 -5.64 4.41
C GLN A 4 -8.21 -6.07 3.21
N ILE A 5 -7.52 -6.62 2.21
CA ILE A 5 -8.15 -7.30 1.09
C ILE A 5 -7.72 -8.76 1.15
N HIS A 6 -8.68 -9.68 1.07
CA HIS A 6 -8.41 -11.11 1.03
C HIS A 6 -8.67 -11.62 -0.38
N LEU A 7 -7.67 -12.26 -0.99
CA LEU A 7 -7.78 -12.85 -2.32
C LEU A 7 -7.65 -14.36 -2.23
N THR A 8 -8.42 -15.06 -3.05
CA THR A 8 -8.30 -16.50 -3.20
C THR A 8 -8.05 -16.82 -4.67
N ASP A 9 -6.98 -17.56 -4.93
CA ASP A 9 -6.64 -18.01 -6.27
C ASP A 9 -7.31 -19.39 -6.50
N PRO A 10 -8.30 -19.49 -7.38
CA PRO A 10 -9.02 -20.76 -7.57
C PRO A 10 -8.16 -21.83 -8.24
N ILE A 11 -7.09 -21.45 -8.93
CA ILE A 11 -6.23 -22.43 -9.61
C ILE A 11 -5.35 -23.15 -8.60
N THR A 12 -4.74 -22.41 -7.66
CA THR A 12 -3.81 -22.95 -6.69
C THR A 12 -4.42 -23.16 -5.31
N SER A 13 -5.62 -22.65 -5.09
CA SER A 13 -6.29 -22.57 -3.78
C SER A 13 -5.52 -21.72 -2.76
N ALA A 14 -4.55 -20.96 -3.21
CA ALA A 14 -3.79 -20.08 -2.32
C ALA A 14 -4.64 -18.89 -1.89
N GLU A 15 -4.47 -18.49 -0.64
CA GLU A 15 -5.13 -17.32 -0.08
C GLU A 15 -4.09 -16.25 0.21
N TYR A 16 -4.41 -15.00 -0.12
CA TYR A 16 -3.51 -13.88 0.09
C TYR A 16 -4.22 -12.80 0.89
N THR A 17 -3.46 -12.15 1.79
CA THR A 17 -3.93 -11.00 2.54
C THR A 17 -3.11 -9.78 2.11
N LEU A 18 -3.81 -8.76 1.65
CA LEU A 18 -3.21 -7.51 1.23
C LEU A 18 -3.47 -6.46 2.30
N GLU A 19 -2.42 -5.74 2.66
CA GLU A 19 -2.51 -4.71 3.70
C GLU A 19 -1.38 -3.72 3.53
N PHE A 20 -1.60 -2.47 3.94
CA PHE A 20 -0.58 -1.44 3.96
C PHE A 20 -0.25 -1.03 5.38
N ASP A 21 1.04 -0.84 5.64
CA ASP A 21 1.56 -0.16 6.82
C ASP A 21 2.66 0.81 6.35
N ARG A 22 3.39 1.42 7.29
CA ARG A 22 4.46 2.36 6.92
C ARG A 22 5.53 1.72 6.05
N ASP A 23 5.87 0.48 6.34
CA ASP A 23 6.90 -0.24 5.59
C ASP A 23 6.40 -0.57 4.18
N SER A 24 5.12 -0.91 4.04
CA SER A 24 4.52 -1.14 2.72
C SER A 24 4.53 0.13 1.87
N VAL A 25 4.25 1.28 2.48
CA VAL A 25 4.29 2.57 1.78
C VAL A 25 5.71 2.86 1.29
N LYS A 26 6.70 2.68 2.14
CA LYS A 26 8.10 2.84 1.74
C LYS A 26 8.51 1.87 0.65
N TYR A 27 8.03 0.63 0.73
CA TYR A 27 8.28 -0.37 -0.29
C TYR A 27 7.69 0.04 -1.64
N ALA A 28 6.47 0.58 -1.64
CA ALA A 28 5.84 1.08 -2.87
C ALA A 28 6.70 2.15 -3.52
N GLU A 29 7.22 3.08 -2.74
CA GLU A 29 8.11 4.13 -3.25
C GLU A 29 9.38 3.55 -3.84
N SER A 30 9.94 2.49 -3.22
CA SER A 30 11.13 1.83 -3.74
C SER A 30 10.89 1.13 -5.08
N LEU A 31 9.62 0.80 -5.39
CA LEU A 31 9.22 0.19 -6.65
C LEU A 31 8.94 1.23 -7.74
N GLY A 32 8.98 2.51 -7.40
CA GLY A 32 8.73 3.58 -8.34
C GLY A 32 7.44 4.36 -8.13
N PHE A 33 6.69 4.05 -7.07
CA PHE A 33 5.50 4.83 -6.75
C PHE A 33 5.88 6.26 -6.40
N ASP A 34 5.22 7.22 -7.02
CA ASP A 34 5.46 8.65 -6.78
C ASP A 34 4.11 9.36 -6.74
N LEU A 35 3.69 9.74 -5.53
CA LEU A 35 2.40 10.38 -5.32
C LEU A 35 2.26 11.68 -6.12
N SER A 36 3.36 12.42 -6.31
CA SER A 36 3.33 13.66 -7.06
C SER A 36 3.07 13.47 -8.55
N LYS A 37 3.25 12.26 -9.06
CA LYS A 37 3.08 11.93 -10.47
C LYS A 37 1.92 10.98 -10.73
N VAL A 38 1.07 10.75 -9.75
CA VAL A 38 0.02 9.74 -9.85
C VAL A 38 -0.93 9.99 -11.04
N GLU A 39 -1.16 11.25 -11.38
CA GLU A 39 -2.03 11.59 -12.51
C GLU A 39 -1.42 11.29 -13.87
N THR A 40 -0.08 11.25 -13.95
CA THR A 40 0.61 11.01 -15.21
C THR A 40 1.12 9.59 -15.37
N THR A 41 1.28 8.86 -14.24
CA THR A 41 1.81 7.50 -14.24
C THR A 41 0.89 6.53 -13.51
N VAL A 42 -0.42 6.68 -13.72
CA VAL A 42 -1.45 5.89 -13.00
C VAL A 42 -1.20 4.38 -13.14
N ALA A 43 -0.90 3.90 -14.34
CA ALA A 43 -0.70 2.47 -14.56
C ALA A 43 0.48 1.93 -13.73
N THR A 44 1.58 2.65 -13.72
CA THR A 44 2.75 2.26 -12.93
C THR A 44 2.44 2.31 -11.44
N ASP A 45 1.79 3.37 -10.98
CA ASP A 45 1.51 3.57 -9.57
C ASP A 45 0.54 2.53 -9.02
N ILE A 46 -0.50 2.18 -9.78
CA ILE A 46 -1.45 1.15 -9.36
C ILE A 46 -0.76 -0.20 -9.23
N ILE A 47 0.09 -0.57 -10.17
CA ILE A 47 0.84 -1.83 -10.10
C ILE A 47 1.80 -1.82 -8.91
N CYS A 48 2.48 -0.70 -8.66
CA CYS A 48 3.34 -0.56 -7.48
C CYS A 48 2.57 -0.72 -6.17
N MET A 49 1.39 -0.12 -6.09
CA MET A 49 0.51 -0.25 -4.92
C MET A 49 0.06 -1.70 -4.72
N PHE A 50 -0.34 -2.36 -5.80
CA PHE A 50 -0.77 -3.76 -5.72
C PHE A 50 0.36 -4.65 -5.24
N ARG A 51 1.55 -4.52 -5.82
CA ARG A 51 2.74 -5.28 -5.39
C ARG A 51 3.08 -5.01 -3.93
N ALA A 52 3.06 -3.75 -3.52
CA ALA A 52 3.38 -3.36 -2.15
C ALA A 52 2.36 -3.89 -1.14
N ALA A 53 1.11 -4.05 -1.54
CA ALA A 53 0.06 -4.56 -0.66
C ALA A 53 0.31 -6.02 -0.25
N PHE A 54 1.06 -6.79 -1.04
CA PHE A 54 1.45 -8.16 -0.69
C PHE A 54 2.63 -8.19 0.29
N HIS A 55 3.42 -7.14 0.34
CA HIS A 55 4.73 -7.17 1.03
C HIS A 55 4.64 -7.51 2.51
N LYS A 56 3.62 -7.02 3.20
CA LYS A 56 3.49 -7.22 4.64
C LYS A 56 3.31 -8.68 5.02
N HIS A 57 2.44 -9.40 4.32
CA HIS A 57 2.10 -10.78 4.64
C HIS A 57 2.78 -11.81 3.74
N HIS A 58 3.24 -11.38 2.57
CA HIS A 58 3.83 -12.27 1.56
C HIS A 58 5.11 -11.66 0.99
N PRO A 59 6.13 -11.37 1.83
CA PRO A 59 7.31 -10.63 1.38
C PRO A 59 8.17 -11.40 0.38
N ARG A 60 7.98 -12.72 0.27
CA ARG A 60 8.78 -13.57 -0.63
C ARG A 60 8.07 -13.92 -1.92
N LEU A 61 6.84 -13.46 -2.10
CA LEU A 61 6.10 -13.73 -3.32
C LEU A 61 6.71 -12.94 -4.46
N ASP A 62 6.97 -13.60 -5.58
CA ASP A 62 7.63 -12.93 -6.70
C ASP A 62 6.68 -12.02 -7.48
N MET A 63 7.25 -11.04 -8.17
CA MET A 63 6.47 -10.04 -8.88
C MET A 63 5.71 -10.62 -10.05
N ALA A 64 6.26 -11.64 -10.72
CA ALA A 64 5.57 -12.30 -11.82
C ALA A 64 4.27 -12.96 -11.36
N THR A 65 4.30 -13.60 -10.20
CA THR A 65 3.11 -14.20 -9.60
C THR A 65 2.08 -13.14 -9.25
N ILE A 66 2.51 -12.05 -8.63
CA ILE A 66 1.62 -10.93 -8.26
C ILE A 66 0.97 -10.33 -9.50
N ASP A 67 1.76 -10.07 -10.54
CA ASP A 67 1.24 -9.50 -11.79
C ASP A 67 0.25 -10.43 -12.47
N GLY A 68 0.51 -11.74 -12.42
CA GLY A 68 -0.43 -12.73 -12.93
C GLY A 68 -1.76 -12.75 -12.18
N ILE A 69 -1.71 -12.54 -10.87
CA ILE A 69 -2.93 -12.41 -10.05
C ILE A 69 -3.71 -11.17 -10.49
N TRP A 70 -3.01 -10.05 -10.67
CA TRP A 70 -3.64 -8.81 -11.12
C TRP A 70 -4.40 -9.01 -12.43
N ASP A 71 -3.77 -9.70 -13.39
CA ASP A 71 -4.37 -9.93 -14.70
C ASP A 71 -5.67 -10.76 -14.63
N ARG A 72 -5.82 -11.57 -13.58
CA ARG A 72 -6.98 -12.43 -13.40
C ARG A 72 -8.06 -11.87 -12.50
N ILE A 73 -7.88 -10.66 -11.96
CA ILE A 73 -8.90 -10.01 -11.13
C ILE A 73 -10.02 -9.50 -12.03
N PRO A 74 -11.28 -9.92 -11.77
CA PRO A 74 -12.39 -9.58 -12.66
C PRO A 74 -12.89 -8.13 -12.51
N ASP A 75 -12.79 -7.56 -11.32
CA ASP A 75 -13.28 -6.20 -11.04
C ASP A 75 -12.13 -5.32 -10.56
N LYS A 76 -11.28 -4.93 -11.50
CA LYS A 76 -10.09 -4.15 -11.19
C LYS A 76 -10.42 -2.77 -10.62
N LYS A 77 -11.55 -2.20 -11.04
CA LYS A 77 -11.95 -0.87 -10.53
C LYS A 77 -12.19 -0.89 -9.03
N THR A 78 -12.94 -1.88 -8.56
CA THR A 78 -13.23 -2.03 -7.13
C THR A 78 -11.95 -2.29 -6.33
N ILE A 79 -11.09 -3.16 -6.83
CA ILE A 79 -9.79 -3.44 -6.18
C ILE A 79 -8.93 -2.18 -6.14
N MET A 80 -8.89 -1.43 -7.23
CA MET A 80 -8.10 -0.20 -7.31
C MET A 80 -8.58 0.82 -6.28
N GLU A 81 -9.88 1.01 -6.17
CA GLU A 81 -10.46 1.94 -5.18
C GLU A 81 -10.13 1.50 -3.76
N ALA A 82 -10.22 0.20 -3.48
CA ALA A 82 -9.88 -0.35 -2.17
C ALA A 82 -8.40 -0.17 -1.85
N LEU A 83 -7.52 -0.37 -2.83
CA LEU A 83 -6.08 -0.17 -2.65
C LEU A 83 -5.75 1.27 -2.31
N ILE A 84 -6.37 2.22 -3.01
CA ILE A 84 -6.16 3.65 -2.77
C ILE A 84 -6.60 4.00 -1.34
N GLU A 85 -7.76 3.52 -0.95
CA GLU A 85 -8.29 3.78 0.40
C GLU A 85 -7.38 3.19 1.48
N MET A 86 -6.93 1.95 1.29
CA MET A 86 -6.02 1.29 2.21
C MET A 86 -4.67 2.00 2.31
N PHE A 87 -4.15 2.49 1.19
CA PHE A 87 -2.87 3.20 1.14
C PHE A 87 -2.95 4.53 1.89
N ASN A 88 -4.06 5.23 1.77
CA ASN A 88 -4.23 6.54 2.39
C ASN A 88 -4.15 6.49 3.91
N GLU A 89 -4.57 5.41 4.54
CA GLU A 89 -4.58 5.30 6.00
C GLU A 89 -3.17 5.41 6.61
N PRO A 90 -2.21 4.52 6.27
CA PRO A 90 -0.86 4.64 6.82
C PRO A 90 -0.12 5.87 6.32
N TYR A 91 -0.41 6.34 5.10
CA TYR A 91 0.17 7.56 4.57
C TYR A 91 -0.24 8.76 5.42
N ARG A 92 -1.53 8.85 5.73
CA ARG A 92 -2.09 9.93 6.55
C ARG A 92 -1.54 9.88 7.97
N VAL A 93 -1.45 8.69 8.56
CA VAL A 93 -0.90 8.50 9.91
C VAL A 93 0.55 8.93 9.98
N LEU A 94 1.33 8.69 8.93
CA LEU A 94 2.74 9.09 8.88
C LEU A 94 2.91 10.60 9.06
N PHE A 95 1.98 11.40 8.55
CA PHE A 95 2.03 12.85 8.61
C PHE A 95 1.09 13.46 9.64
N SER A 96 0.38 12.63 10.40
CA SER A 96 -0.54 13.16 11.40
C SER A 96 0.22 13.77 12.58
N GLU A 97 -0.37 14.81 13.18
CA GLU A 97 0.17 15.43 14.37
C GLU A 97 -0.30 14.67 15.61
N PRO A 98 0.54 14.62 16.65
CA PRO A 98 0.13 13.97 17.89
C PRO A 98 -1.02 14.73 18.54
N GLU A 99 -1.95 13.98 19.13
CA GLU A 99 -3.08 14.56 19.86
C GLU A 99 -2.79 14.52 21.34
N GLY A 100 -3.41 15.46 22.05
CA GLY A 100 -3.51 15.43 23.49
C GLY A 100 -2.39 16.14 24.22
N ASP A 101 -1.80 15.48 25.20
CA ASP A 101 -0.93 16.07 26.19
C ASP A 101 0.43 16.44 25.60
N SER A 102 0.82 17.72 25.77
CA SER A 102 2.10 18.24 25.32
C SER A 102 3.30 17.54 25.96
N LYS A 103 3.11 16.85 27.07
CA LYS A 103 4.19 16.10 27.72
C LYS A 103 4.74 14.96 26.87
N ASN A 104 3.93 14.46 25.96
CA ASN A 104 4.30 13.32 25.13
C ASN A 104 4.75 13.74 23.74
N VAL A 105 4.79 15.02 23.50
CA VAL A 105 5.15 15.56 22.17
C VAL A 105 6.65 15.84 22.15
N VAL A 106 7.30 15.35 21.11
CA VAL A 106 8.72 15.64 20.87
C VAL A 106 8.85 17.07 20.37
N SER A 107 9.67 17.86 21.04
CA SER A 107 9.97 19.21 20.55
C SER A 107 11.20 19.20 19.64
N PHE A 108 11.16 20.06 18.65
CA PHE A 108 12.29 20.20 17.74
C PHE A 108 12.45 21.65 17.31
N LYS A 109 13.62 21.96 16.78
CA LYS A 109 13.91 23.27 16.23
C LYS A 109 14.74 23.12 14.96
N VAL A 110 14.27 23.76 13.90
CA VAL A 110 15.01 23.76 12.64
C VAL A 110 16.03 24.89 12.66
N VAL A 111 17.28 24.54 12.48
CA VAL A 111 18.38 25.51 12.42
C VAL A 111 18.80 25.69 10.97
N LYS A 112 18.72 26.92 10.49
CA LYS A 112 19.06 27.23 9.10
C LYS A 112 20.39 27.99 9.02
#